data_cae85a66bc50f809e5288fba2131ab20
#
_entry.id   cae85a66bc50f809e5288fba2131ab20
#
_cell.length_a   1.000
_cell.length_b   1.000
_cell.length_c   1.000
_cell.angle_alpha   90.00
_cell.angle_beta   90.00
_cell.angle_gamma   90.00
#
_symmetry.space_group_name_H-M   'P 1'
#
loop_
_entity.id
_entity.type
_entity.pdbx_description
1 polymer ?
#
loop_
_entity_poly.entity_id
_entity_poly.type
_entity_poly.pdbx_seq_one_letter_code
_entity_poly.pdbx_strand_id
1 'polypeptide(L)'
;MTDDPELARSLQDGRDHYPVAFLQNLIDNGEGWQSESDLGRAIVKALEDGTCVLGPVAHRDYHGRVVPARADVAAGEKGSLAYANKLRAARGATLLVERADGSVAEA
;
A
#
# COMPACT_ATOMS: atom_id res chain seq x y z
N MET A 1 -4.29 -2.73 29.78
CA MET A 1 -5.07 -1.88 28.97
C MET A 1 -4.19 -0.89 28.23
N THR A 2 -4.51 -0.65 27.04
CA THR A 2 -3.69 0.26 26.30
C THR A 2 -4.39 1.59 26.12
N ASP A 3 -3.67 2.64 26.40
CA ASP A 3 -4.09 4.00 26.11
C ASP A 3 -3.27 4.56 24.98
N ASP A 4 -2.71 3.67 24.17
CA ASP A 4 -1.88 4.07 23.05
C ASP A 4 -2.73 4.87 22.06
N PRO A 5 -2.46 6.16 21.88
CA PRO A 5 -3.24 6.97 20.95
C PRO A 5 -3.05 6.52 19.50
N GLU A 6 -1.94 5.87 19.18
CA GLU A 6 -1.76 5.32 17.84
C GLU A 6 -2.71 4.18 17.57
N LEU A 7 -2.91 3.32 18.55
CA LEU A 7 -3.86 2.22 18.42
C LEU A 7 -5.27 2.75 18.26
N ALA A 8 -5.65 3.74 19.06
CA ALA A 8 -6.97 4.35 18.96
C ALA A 8 -7.20 4.96 17.61
N ARG A 9 -6.18 5.63 17.05
CA ARG A 9 -6.26 6.23 15.73
C ARG A 9 -6.40 5.16 14.65
N SER A 10 -5.64 4.06 14.79
CA SER A 10 -5.72 2.95 13.86
C SER A 10 -7.13 2.38 13.78
N LEU A 11 -7.77 2.24 14.92
CA LEU A 11 -9.14 1.73 14.98
C LEU A 11 -10.11 2.66 14.26
N GLN A 12 -9.87 3.98 14.26
CA GLN A 12 -10.73 4.94 13.60
C GLN A 12 -10.48 4.98 12.10
N ASP A 13 -9.24 4.85 11.68
CA ASP A 13 -8.87 4.97 10.27
C ASP A 13 -9.15 3.71 9.47
N GLY A 14 -9.29 2.57 10.11
CA GLY A 14 -9.53 1.32 9.42
C GLY A 14 -8.30 0.75 8.74
N ARG A 15 -7.58 1.56 7.94
CA ARG A 15 -6.40 1.07 7.24
C ARG A 15 -5.25 0.74 8.18
N ASP A 16 -5.16 1.47 9.29
CA ASP A 16 -4.05 1.28 10.24
C ASP A 16 -4.22 0.03 11.10
N HIS A 17 -5.34 -0.66 10.95
CA HIS A 17 -5.49 -1.99 11.54
C HIS A 17 -4.54 -2.99 10.94
N TYR A 18 -4.03 -2.71 9.75
CA TYR A 18 -3.28 -3.69 8.97
C TYR A 18 -1.82 -3.28 8.87
N PRO A 19 -0.89 -4.20 9.18
CA PRO A 19 0.53 -3.93 8.98
C PRO A 19 0.84 -3.66 7.51
N VAL A 20 1.87 -2.84 7.28
CA VAL A 20 2.29 -2.51 5.91
C VAL A 20 2.59 -3.77 5.10
N ALA A 21 3.32 -4.72 5.69
CA ALA A 21 3.69 -5.95 5.00
C ALA A 21 2.46 -6.76 4.60
N PHE A 22 1.44 -6.78 5.44
CA PHE A 22 0.20 -7.50 5.13
C PHE A 22 -0.52 -6.85 3.95
N LEU A 23 -0.69 -5.54 3.98
CA LEU A 23 -1.33 -4.82 2.89
C LEU A 23 -0.54 -4.96 1.59
N GLN A 24 0.78 -4.82 1.67
CA GLN A 24 1.63 -4.94 0.49
C GLN A 24 1.52 -6.33 -0.13
N ASN A 25 1.47 -7.37 0.70
CA ASN A 25 1.32 -8.74 0.21
C ASN A 25 -0.01 -8.92 -0.54
N LEU A 26 -1.09 -8.36 -0.01
CA LEU A 26 -2.40 -8.45 -0.67
C LEU A 26 -2.43 -7.68 -1.99
N ILE A 27 -1.69 -6.60 -2.09
CA ILE A 27 -1.54 -5.86 -3.33
C ILE A 27 -0.75 -6.70 -4.33
N ASP A 28 0.36 -7.27 -3.88
CA ASP A 28 1.27 -8.02 -4.77
C ASP A 28 0.61 -9.24 -5.37
N ASN A 29 -0.19 -9.97 -4.59
CA ASN A 29 -0.84 -11.20 -5.07
C ASN A 29 -2.21 -10.95 -5.67
N GLY A 30 -2.72 -9.73 -5.62
CA GLY A 30 -3.99 -9.36 -6.22
C GLY A 30 -5.22 -9.64 -5.36
N GLU A 31 -5.08 -10.32 -4.23
CA GLU A 31 -6.24 -10.67 -3.41
C GLU A 31 -6.97 -9.45 -2.86
N GLY A 32 -6.21 -8.42 -2.48
CA GLY A 32 -6.81 -7.21 -1.94
C GLY A 32 -7.71 -6.48 -2.91
N TRP A 33 -7.44 -6.60 -4.21
CA TRP A 33 -8.23 -5.93 -5.23
C TRP A 33 -9.59 -6.58 -5.45
N GLN A 34 -9.79 -7.79 -4.94
CA GLN A 34 -11.06 -8.50 -5.04
C GLN A 34 -12.02 -8.16 -3.90
N SER A 35 -11.62 -7.29 -2.99
CA SER A 35 -12.42 -6.96 -1.81
C SER A 35 -13.09 -5.60 -2.00
N GLU A 36 -14.40 -5.54 -1.70
CA GLU A 36 -15.13 -4.27 -1.62
C GLU A 36 -15.27 -3.80 -0.18
N SER A 37 -14.70 -4.56 0.76
CA SER A 37 -14.81 -4.27 2.18
C SER A 37 -13.82 -3.19 2.61
N ASP A 38 -13.72 -3.02 3.93
CA ASP A 38 -12.75 -2.10 4.53
C ASP A 38 -11.32 -2.41 4.10
N LEU A 39 -11.01 -3.67 3.84
CA LEU A 39 -9.69 -4.06 3.37
C LEU A 39 -9.38 -3.45 2.01
N GLY A 40 -10.33 -3.48 1.08
CA GLY A 40 -10.15 -2.84 -0.22
C GLY A 40 -9.91 -1.34 -0.10
N ARG A 41 -10.67 -0.69 0.77
CA ARG A 41 -10.48 0.74 1.01
C ARG A 41 -9.13 1.03 1.66
N ALA A 42 -8.69 0.16 2.56
CA ALA A 42 -7.40 0.32 3.22
C ALA A 42 -6.26 0.26 2.21
N ILE A 43 -6.36 -0.62 1.23
CA ILE A 43 -5.35 -0.75 0.17
C ILE A 43 -5.29 0.50 -0.69
N VAL A 44 -6.45 1.02 -1.12
CA VAL A 44 -6.49 2.25 -1.92
C VAL A 44 -5.87 3.41 -1.14
N LYS A 45 -6.22 3.54 0.13
CA LYS A 45 -5.67 4.59 0.96
C LYS A 45 -4.16 4.44 1.16
N ALA A 46 -3.69 3.21 1.30
CA ALA A 46 -2.26 2.95 1.46
C ALA A 46 -1.46 3.37 0.22
N LEU A 47 -2.04 3.22 -0.97
CA LEU A 47 -1.40 3.70 -2.19
C LEU A 47 -1.41 5.23 -2.24
N GLU A 48 -2.51 5.85 -1.82
CA GLU A 48 -2.63 7.31 -1.86
C GLU A 48 -1.64 8.00 -0.93
N ASP A 49 -1.38 7.42 0.23
CA ASP A 49 -0.52 8.08 1.22
C ASP A 49 0.92 7.56 1.22
N GLY A 50 1.26 6.67 0.31
CA GLY A 50 2.62 6.16 0.20
C GLY A 50 2.98 5.08 1.21
N THR A 51 2.00 4.53 1.91
CA THR A 51 2.24 3.41 2.83
C THR A 51 2.63 2.16 2.04
N CYS A 52 2.00 1.95 0.89
CA CYS A 52 2.28 0.82 0.00
C CYS A 52 2.45 1.30 -1.43
N VAL A 53 2.91 0.40 -2.28
CA VAL A 53 3.07 0.65 -3.72
C VAL A 53 2.36 -0.45 -4.50
N LEU A 54 2.18 -0.25 -5.80
CA LEU A 54 1.64 -1.28 -6.68
C LEU A 54 2.55 -2.50 -6.68
N GLY A 55 1.98 -3.66 -6.99
CA GLY A 55 2.71 -4.91 -7.01
C GLY A 55 3.54 -5.09 -8.27
N PRO A 56 4.27 -6.20 -8.34
CA PRO A 56 5.16 -6.46 -9.48
C PRO A 56 4.43 -6.89 -10.75
N VAL A 57 3.16 -7.31 -10.65
CA VAL A 57 2.36 -7.72 -11.81
C VAL A 57 1.00 -7.04 -11.77
N ALA A 58 0.40 -6.88 -12.94
CA ALA A 58 -0.93 -6.30 -13.04
C ALA A 58 -1.99 -7.31 -12.60
N HIS A 59 -3.10 -6.77 -12.08
CA HIS A 59 -4.23 -7.59 -11.64
C HIS A 59 -5.52 -6.96 -12.12
N ARG A 60 -6.65 -7.58 -11.78
CA ARG A 60 -7.96 -6.98 -11.98
C ARG A 60 -8.63 -6.81 -10.62
N ASP A 61 -9.36 -5.71 -10.47
CA ASP A 61 -10.07 -5.45 -9.24
C ASP A 61 -11.45 -6.14 -9.26
N TYR A 62 -12.21 -5.93 -8.20
CA TYR A 62 -13.54 -6.52 -8.05
C TYR A 62 -14.45 -6.16 -9.22
N HIS A 63 -14.29 -4.97 -9.78
CA HIS A 63 -15.12 -4.49 -10.90
C HIS A 63 -14.57 -4.89 -12.26
N GLY A 64 -13.51 -5.67 -12.31
CA GLY A 64 -12.90 -6.13 -13.56
C GLY A 64 -11.98 -5.12 -14.21
N ARG A 65 -11.70 -4.00 -13.56
CA ARG A 65 -10.77 -3.00 -14.08
C ARG A 65 -9.33 -3.46 -13.89
N VAL A 66 -8.48 -3.06 -14.82
CA VAL A 66 -7.06 -3.40 -14.72
C VAL A 66 -6.40 -2.54 -13.65
N VAL A 67 -5.71 -3.21 -12.72
CA VAL A 67 -4.83 -2.56 -11.76
C VAL A 67 -3.41 -2.73 -12.30
N PRO A 68 -2.73 -1.65 -12.69
CA PRO A 68 -1.43 -1.79 -13.33
C PRO A 68 -0.36 -2.31 -12.37
N ALA A 69 0.70 -2.88 -12.93
CA ALA A 69 1.89 -3.20 -12.17
C ALA A 69 2.65 -1.92 -11.83
N ARG A 70 3.50 -1.98 -10.81
CA ARG A 70 4.30 -0.84 -10.40
C ARG A 70 5.12 -0.27 -11.56
N ALA A 71 5.67 -1.13 -12.41
CA ALA A 71 6.48 -0.72 -13.54
C ALA A 71 5.67 -0.06 -14.65
N ASP A 72 4.35 -0.20 -14.63
CA ASP A 72 3.48 0.36 -15.67
C ASP A 72 3.09 1.80 -15.41
N VAL A 73 3.40 2.34 -14.24
CA VAL A 73 3.12 3.74 -13.91
C VAL A 73 4.41 4.53 -13.90
N ALA A 74 4.31 5.80 -14.22
CA ALA A 74 5.48 6.67 -14.27
C ALA A 74 6.01 6.94 -12.87
N ALA A 75 7.31 7.18 -12.77
CA ALA A 75 7.91 7.59 -11.50
C ALA A 75 7.23 8.88 -11.04
N GLY A 76 6.87 8.93 -9.77
CA GLY A 76 6.17 10.07 -9.21
C GLY A 76 4.66 9.98 -9.27
N GLU A 77 4.11 9.02 -10.00
CA GLU A 77 2.66 8.77 -9.97
C GLU A 77 2.30 7.86 -8.80
N LYS A 78 1.05 7.99 -8.34
CA LYS A 78 0.52 7.16 -7.27
C LYS A 78 0.74 5.68 -7.59
N GLY A 79 1.25 4.94 -6.62
CA GLY A 79 1.57 3.52 -6.79
C GLY A 79 3.02 3.26 -7.13
N SER A 80 3.77 4.27 -7.55
CA SER A 80 5.21 4.12 -7.82
C SER A 80 6.01 4.19 -6.53
N LEU A 81 7.22 3.63 -6.58
CA LEU A 81 8.13 3.70 -5.44
C LEU A 81 8.54 5.14 -5.14
N ALA A 82 8.82 5.92 -6.19
CA ALA A 82 9.21 7.31 -6.02
C ALA A 82 8.11 8.14 -5.36
N TYR A 83 6.86 7.93 -5.74
CA TYR A 83 5.72 8.63 -5.13
C TYR A 83 5.63 8.29 -3.64
N ALA A 84 5.67 7.00 -3.32
CA ALA A 84 5.55 6.56 -1.94
C ALA A 84 6.68 7.13 -1.08
N ASN A 85 7.91 7.09 -1.58
CA ASN A 85 9.06 7.53 -0.82
C ASN A 85 9.09 9.04 -0.65
N LYS A 86 8.55 9.79 -1.60
CA LYS A 86 8.42 11.23 -1.45
C LYS A 86 7.51 11.56 -0.27
N LEU A 87 6.38 10.89 -0.17
CA LEU A 87 5.44 11.12 0.93
C LEU A 87 6.00 10.63 2.26
N ARG A 88 6.67 9.48 2.25
CA ARG A 88 7.29 8.94 3.46
C ARG A 88 8.39 9.86 3.97
N ALA A 89 9.25 10.35 3.09
CA ALA A 89 10.30 11.28 3.48
C ALA A 89 9.72 12.56 4.08
N ALA A 90 8.64 13.06 3.50
CA ALA A 90 8.01 14.29 3.98
C ALA A 90 7.47 14.16 5.40
N ARG A 91 7.06 12.95 5.81
CA ARG A 91 6.55 12.72 7.16
C ARG A 91 7.55 12.01 8.08
N GLY A 92 8.80 11.86 7.63
CA GLY A 92 9.85 11.24 8.45
C GLY A 92 9.71 9.73 8.60
N ALA A 93 8.96 9.08 7.73
CA ALA A 93 8.79 7.63 7.79
C ALA A 93 9.93 6.91 7.06
N THR A 94 10.14 5.64 7.42
CA THR A 94 11.14 4.80 6.76
C THR A 94 10.80 4.65 5.29
N LEU A 95 11.80 4.76 4.41
CA LEU A 95 11.60 4.61 2.99
C LEU A 95 11.38 3.15 2.62
N LEU A 96 10.70 2.92 1.50
CA LEU A 96 10.52 1.59 0.94
C LEU A 96 11.67 1.28 -0.01
N VAL A 97 12.05 0.01 -0.05
CA VAL A 97 13.09 -0.48 -0.98
C VAL A 97 12.54 -1.66 -1.75
N GLU A 98 12.93 -1.75 -3.02
CA GLU A 98 12.55 -2.86 -3.88
C GLU A 98 13.69 -3.89 -3.86
N ARG A 99 13.33 -5.15 -3.66
CA ARG A 99 14.28 -6.25 -3.66
C ARG A 99 14.43 -6.83 -5.07
N ALA A 100 15.44 -7.67 -5.24
CA ALA A 100 15.72 -8.29 -6.53
C ALA A 100 14.56 -9.11 -7.08
N ASP A 101 13.72 -9.67 -6.19
CA ASP A 101 12.56 -10.47 -6.61
C ASP A 101 11.32 -9.62 -6.92
N GLY A 102 11.43 -8.31 -6.85
CA GLY A 102 10.32 -7.40 -7.12
C GLY A 102 9.47 -7.06 -5.90
N SER A 103 9.71 -7.71 -4.77
CA SER A 103 9.00 -7.38 -3.55
C SER A 103 9.51 -6.06 -2.97
N VAL A 104 8.67 -5.42 -2.16
CA VAL A 104 8.98 -4.14 -1.54
C VAL A 104 8.82 -4.28 -0.03
N ALA A 105 9.73 -3.67 0.70
CA ALA A 105 9.68 -3.67 2.16
C ALA A 105 10.25 -2.37 2.69
N GLU A 106 9.99 -2.08 3.95
CA GLU A 106 10.61 -0.94 4.61
C GLU A 106 12.11 -1.20 4.78
N ALA A 107 12.87 -0.17 4.52
CA ALA A 107 14.32 -0.26 4.58
C ALA A 107 14.85 -0.55 5.99
#